data_52eeb756b031e2a3a8718c2f65395041
#
_entry.id   52eeb756b031e2a3a8718c2f65395041
#
_cell.length_a   1.000
_cell.length_b   1.000
_cell.length_c   1.000
_cell.angle_alpha   90.00
_cell.angle_beta   90.00
_cell.angle_gamma   90.00
#
_symmetry.space_group_name_H-M   'P 1'
#
loop_
_entity.id
_entity.type
_entity.pdbx_description
1 polymer ?
#
loop_
_entity_poly.entity_id
_entity_poly.type
_entity_poly.pdbx_seq_one_letter_code
_entity_poly.pdbx_strand_id
1 'polypeptide(L)'
;MSKCESNIDELIVPELAGIAGTVSSRLSDFRDWRGDASADVSELETAASDLEVCGLTVTAIDFANPCARYSEVSFELGGYVVHGRLIEPSGCARRSELVPLCLMFHDIDRPVRGWHHMTRFAAMGYAVLALDDETIGSSDLQQGITSPAFVERVPWGCALAKVARNLDGMDPDRIFAWGEGLGGGVALAVSALDERGLACTALANPLPSGLETLSPRVRGSVLMGTSLMDTVSDPKGQFAVFNGLECDRRHIIYAKYAHERINAFENEVVDFFNQTFYSCSLA
;
A
#
# COMPACT_ATOMS: atom_id res chain seq x y z
N MET A 1 -15.33 20.43 -13.17
CA MET A 1 -14.79 20.02 -11.86
C MET A 1 -15.98 19.91 -10.91
N SER A 2 -16.57 18.74 -10.80
CA SER A 2 -17.66 18.44 -9.86
C SER A 2 -17.01 17.99 -8.56
N LYS A 3 -17.24 18.75 -7.47
CA LYS A 3 -16.90 18.30 -6.12
C LYS A 3 -17.75 17.06 -5.84
N CYS A 4 -17.12 15.90 -5.78
CA CYS A 4 -17.74 14.71 -5.23
C CYS A 4 -17.79 14.93 -3.71
N GLU A 5 -18.85 15.55 -3.22
CA GLU A 5 -19.24 15.48 -1.83
C GLU A 5 -19.75 14.06 -1.62
N SER A 6 -18.87 13.17 -1.10
CA SER A 6 -19.30 11.86 -0.64
C SER A 6 -20.31 12.07 0.49
N ASN A 7 -21.55 11.74 0.23
CA ASN A 7 -22.63 11.82 1.20
C ASN A 7 -22.39 10.72 2.24
N ILE A 8 -21.83 11.10 3.41
CA ILE A 8 -21.48 10.18 4.51
C ILE A 8 -22.73 9.42 4.99
N ASP A 9 -23.92 10.01 4.82
CA ASP A 9 -25.18 9.41 5.24
C ASP A 9 -25.57 8.18 4.38
N GLU A 10 -25.05 8.04 3.16
CA GLU A 10 -25.26 6.86 2.30
C GLU A 10 -24.37 5.66 2.68
N LEU A 11 -23.31 5.87 3.48
CA LEU A 11 -22.36 4.84 3.88
C LEU A 11 -22.72 4.15 5.20
N ILE A 12 -23.75 4.62 5.91
CA ILE A 12 -24.20 4.04 7.18
C ILE A 12 -25.25 2.96 6.93
N VAL A 13 -24.87 1.70 7.16
CA VAL A 13 -25.81 0.57 7.07
C VAL A 13 -26.96 0.78 8.07
N PRO A 14 -28.25 0.64 7.66
CA PRO A 14 -29.41 0.91 8.52
C PRO A 14 -29.45 0.18 9.86
N GLU A 15 -28.78 -0.99 9.94
CA GLU A 15 -28.66 -1.80 11.16
C GLU A 15 -27.84 -1.12 12.29
N LEU A 16 -27.16 -0.02 11.98
CA LEU A 16 -26.34 0.75 12.92
C LEU A 16 -27.05 2.00 13.47
N ALA A 17 -28.35 2.16 13.25
CA ALA A 17 -29.08 3.35 13.67
C ALA A 17 -28.93 3.71 15.18
N GLY A 18 -28.76 2.70 16.06
CA GLY A 18 -28.47 2.91 17.48
C GLY A 18 -27.03 3.37 17.79
N ILE A 19 -26.10 3.13 16.85
CA ILE A 19 -24.68 3.52 16.96
C ILE A 19 -24.43 4.78 16.10
N ALA A 20 -25.35 5.13 15.23
CA ALA A 20 -25.22 6.20 14.24
C ALA A 20 -24.85 7.56 14.88
N GLY A 21 -25.43 7.89 16.02
CA GLY A 21 -25.11 9.12 16.75
C GLY A 21 -23.65 9.19 17.20
N THR A 22 -23.12 8.10 17.74
CA THR A 22 -21.72 8.03 18.20
C THR A 22 -20.75 8.00 16.99
N VAL A 23 -21.08 7.26 15.93
CA VAL A 23 -20.31 7.21 14.69
C VAL A 23 -20.31 8.57 14.00
N SER A 24 -21.47 9.22 13.87
CA SER A 24 -21.58 10.55 13.28
C SER A 24 -20.81 11.61 14.06
N SER A 25 -20.83 11.58 15.40
CA SER A 25 -20.04 12.47 16.23
C SER A 25 -18.53 12.28 16.02
N ARG A 26 -18.06 11.03 16.05
CA ARG A 26 -16.63 10.75 15.78
C ARG A 26 -16.21 11.16 14.38
N LEU A 27 -17.03 10.90 13.38
CA LEU A 27 -16.73 11.31 11.99
C LEU A 27 -16.67 12.82 11.84
N SER A 28 -17.55 13.59 12.54
CA SER A 28 -17.47 15.05 12.53
C SER A 28 -16.18 15.58 13.14
N ASP A 29 -15.69 14.93 14.22
CA ASP A 29 -14.44 15.31 14.89
C ASP A 29 -13.19 14.99 14.05
N PHE A 30 -13.27 14.00 13.14
CA PHE A 30 -12.15 13.56 12.31
C PHE A 30 -12.11 14.23 10.94
N ARG A 31 -13.25 14.73 10.43
CA ARG A 31 -13.41 15.21 9.05
C ARG A 31 -12.33 16.20 8.61
N ASP A 32 -11.95 17.13 9.49
CA ASP A 32 -10.99 18.19 9.19
C ASP A 32 -9.66 18.03 9.94
N TRP A 33 -9.52 16.93 10.69
CA TRP A 33 -8.30 16.68 11.45
C TRP A 33 -7.13 16.33 10.53
N ARG A 34 -6.03 17.08 10.64
CA ARG A 34 -4.82 16.89 9.82
C ARG A 34 -3.60 16.38 10.60
N GLY A 35 -3.77 16.06 11.89
CA GLY A 35 -2.66 15.70 12.75
C GLY A 35 -1.77 16.91 13.08
N ASP A 36 -0.65 16.62 13.71
CA ASP A 36 0.33 17.65 14.09
C ASP A 36 1.45 17.79 13.05
N ALA A 37 1.52 16.92 12.05
CA ALA A 37 2.44 16.92 10.88
C ALA A 37 3.88 17.40 11.21
N SER A 38 4.37 17.09 12.43
CA SER A 38 5.63 17.62 12.97
C SER A 38 6.73 16.57 13.09
N ALA A 39 6.47 15.32 12.62
CA ALA A 39 7.47 14.28 12.71
C ALA A 39 8.67 14.59 11.79
N ASP A 40 9.89 14.37 12.29
CA ASP A 40 11.09 14.48 11.49
C ASP A 40 11.20 13.27 10.56
N VAL A 41 11.15 13.51 9.26
CA VAL A 41 11.24 12.49 8.21
C VAL A 41 12.59 12.50 7.49
N SER A 42 13.55 13.31 7.95
CA SER A 42 14.87 13.48 7.30
C SER A 42 15.67 12.17 7.20
N GLU A 43 15.54 11.29 8.20
CA GLU A 43 16.18 9.99 8.18
C GLU A 43 15.56 9.07 7.11
N LEU A 44 14.22 9.05 7.00
CA LEU A 44 13.51 8.30 5.96
C LEU A 44 13.85 8.82 4.56
N GLU A 45 13.92 10.14 4.38
CA GLU A 45 14.30 10.78 3.12
C GLU A 45 15.71 10.39 2.71
N THR A 46 16.64 10.48 3.66
CA THR A 46 18.04 10.11 3.41
C THR A 46 18.16 8.65 3.06
N ALA A 47 17.51 7.77 3.82
CA ALA A 47 17.53 6.33 3.61
C ALA A 47 16.87 5.90 2.28
N ALA A 48 15.89 6.66 1.79
CA ALA A 48 15.19 6.40 0.54
C ALA A 48 15.89 6.99 -0.70
N SER A 49 16.80 7.97 -0.54
CA SER A 49 17.42 8.69 -1.67
C SER A 49 18.62 7.94 -2.30
N ASP A 50 19.47 7.33 -1.49
CA ASP A 50 20.74 6.75 -1.93
C ASP A 50 20.70 5.21 -2.02
N LEU A 51 19.67 4.70 -2.70
CA LEU A 51 19.45 3.25 -2.82
C LEU A 51 20.36 2.64 -3.89
N GLU A 52 21.41 1.95 -3.46
CA GLU A 52 22.23 1.11 -4.31
C GLU A 52 21.79 -0.35 -4.18
N VAL A 53 21.05 -0.83 -5.19
CA VAL A 53 20.57 -2.21 -5.28
C VAL A 53 21.59 -3.03 -6.05
N CYS A 54 22.14 -4.07 -5.43
CA CYS A 54 23.12 -4.97 -6.01
C CYS A 54 22.65 -6.43 -5.94
N GLY A 55 23.29 -7.32 -6.72
CA GLY A 55 23.11 -8.75 -6.60
C GLY A 55 21.70 -9.27 -6.82
N LEU A 56 20.90 -8.59 -7.66
CA LEU A 56 19.53 -9.03 -7.95
C LEU A 56 19.51 -10.47 -8.50
N THR A 57 18.77 -11.32 -7.83
CA THR A 57 18.57 -12.73 -8.20
C THR A 57 17.06 -13.00 -8.28
N VAL A 58 16.64 -13.67 -9.35
CA VAL A 58 15.26 -14.13 -9.56
C VAL A 58 15.30 -15.64 -9.75
N THR A 59 14.80 -16.39 -8.77
CA THR A 59 14.81 -17.86 -8.77
C THR A 59 13.41 -18.40 -8.97
N ALA A 60 13.18 -19.08 -10.10
CA ALA A 60 11.87 -19.64 -10.43
C ALA A 60 11.45 -20.76 -9.48
N ILE A 61 10.16 -20.79 -9.13
CA ILE A 61 9.51 -21.86 -8.38
C ILE A 61 8.49 -22.54 -9.28
N ASP A 62 8.56 -23.85 -9.40
CA ASP A 62 7.58 -24.62 -10.18
C ASP A 62 6.42 -25.10 -9.31
N PHE A 63 5.31 -24.38 -9.37
CA PHE A 63 4.03 -24.82 -8.81
C PHE A 63 3.13 -25.50 -9.84
N ALA A 64 3.64 -25.78 -11.04
CA ALA A 64 2.86 -26.38 -12.15
C ALA A 64 1.57 -25.59 -12.47
N ASN A 65 1.54 -24.28 -12.24
CA ASN A 65 0.36 -23.46 -12.52
C ASN A 65 0.45 -22.87 -13.93
N PRO A 66 -0.48 -23.20 -14.84
CA PRO A 66 -0.42 -22.71 -16.22
C PRO A 66 -0.75 -21.20 -16.36
N CYS A 67 -1.36 -20.60 -15.33
CA CYS A 67 -1.84 -19.22 -15.36
C CYS A 67 -0.85 -18.19 -14.85
N ALA A 68 0.15 -18.61 -14.05
CA ALA A 68 1.12 -17.73 -13.43
C ALA A 68 2.51 -18.36 -13.31
N ARG A 69 3.53 -17.53 -13.34
CA ARG A 69 4.93 -17.88 -12.99
C ARG A 69 5.21 -17.36 -11.59
N TYR A 70 6.02 -18.11 -10.86
CA TYR A 70 6.36 -17.81 -9.48
C TYR A 70 7.88 -17.78 -9.33
N SER A 71 8.39 -16.77 -8.63
CA SER A 71 9.81 -16.64 -8.36
C SER A 71 10.06 -16.05 -6.97
N GLU A 72 11.12 -16.49 -6.33
CA GLU A 72 11.74 -15.76 -5.23
C GLU A 72 12.67 -14.71 -5.81
N VAL A 73 12.65 -13.53 -5.23
CA VAL A 73 13.52 -12.41 -5.58
C VAL A 73 14.39 -12.11 -4.38
N SER A 74 15.68 -11.89 -4.59
CA SER A 74 16.56 -11.37 -3.55
C SER A 74 17.53 -10.35 -4.14
N PHE A 75 17.90 -9.36 -3.34
CA PHE A 75 18.91 -8.35 -3.69
C PHE A 75 19.56 -7.80 -2.42
N GLU A 76 20.73 -7.20 -2.58
CA GLU A 76 21.46 -6.56 -1.49
C GLU A 76 21.17 -5.06 -1.45
N LEU A 77 20.94 -4.54 -0.24
CA LEU A 77 20.77 -3.13 0.06
C LEU A 77 21.42 -2.79 1.39
N GLY A 78 22.42 -1.90 1.39
CA GLY A 78 23.07 -1.45 2.63
C GLY A 78 23.70 -2.56 3.48
N GLY A 79 24.10 -3.68 2.87
CA GLY A 79 24.66 -4.86 3.56
C GLY A 79 23.61 -5.87 4.04
N TYR A 80 22.32 -5.62 3.80
CA TYR A 80 21.22 -6.54 4.07
C TYR A 80 20.79 -7.25 2.80
N VAL A 81 20.35 -8.49 2.93
CA VAL A 81 19.68 -9.21 1.84
C VAL A 81 18.19 -9.03 1.99
N VAL A 82 17.58 -8.36 1.02
CA VAL A 82 16.14 -8.16 0.97
C VAL A 82 15.52 -9.26 0.12
N HIS A 83 14.43 -9.84 0.61
CA HIS A 83 13.69 -10.92 -0.04
C HIS A 83 12.34 -10.44 -0.54
N GLY A 84 11.89 -11.02 -1.64
CA GLY A 84 10.56 -10.76 -2.21
C GLY A 84 9.99 -11.96 -2.92
N ARG A 85 8.67 -11.95 -3.12
CA ARG A 85 7.91 -12.95 -3.88
C ARG A 85 7.37 -12.31 -5.15
N LEU A 86 7.80 -12.81 -6.30
CA LEU A 86 7.33 -12.34 -7.60
C LEU A 86 6.33 -13.34 -8.19
N ILE A 87 5.18 -12.82 -8.61
CA ILE A 87 4.21 -13.57 -9.42
C ILE A 87 3.96 -12.80 -10.71
N GLU A 88 4.01 -13.49 -11.82
CA GLU A 88 3.80 -12.93 -13.15
C GLU A 88 2.71 -13.70 -13.89
N PRO A 89 1.85 -13.03 -14.69
CA PRO A 89 0.90 -13.71 -15.56
C PRO A 89 1.62 -14.55 -16.61
N SER A 90 1.28 -15.83 -16.78
CA SER A 90 1.94 -16.73 -17.75
C SER A 90 1.70 -16.36 -19.22
N GLY A 91 0.62 -15.62 -19.51
CA GLY A 91 0.25 -15.23 -20.88
C GLY A 91 1.04 -14.05 -21.44
N CYS A 92 1.80 -13.34 -20.61
CA CYS A 92 2.45 -12.07 -21.01
C CYS A 92 3.63 -12.26 -21.95
N ALA A 93 4.31 -13.40 -21.91
CA ALA A 93 5.39 -13.72 -22.85
C ALA A 93 4.95 -13.76 -24.34
N ARG A 94 3.63 -13.76 -24.60
CA ARG A 94 3.04 -13.71 -25.96
C ARG A 94 2.44 -12.35 -26.31
N ARG A 95 2.38 -11.40 -25.37
CA ARG A 95 1.91 -10.04 -25.61
C ARG A 95 3.11 -9.13 -25.74
N SER A 96 3.09 -8.29 -26.75
CA SER A 96 4.05 -7.18 -26.91
C SER A 96 3.81 -6.06 -25.89
N GLU A 97 2.90 -6.25 -24.94
CA GLU A 97 2.51 -5.25 -23.96
C GLU A 97 3.21 -5.52 -22.63
N LEU A 98 3.77 -4.46 -22.04
CA LEU A 98 4.36 -4.48 -20.73
C LEU A 98 3.28 -4.68 -19.65
N VAL A 99 3.62 -5.38 -18.56
CA VAL A 99 2.71 -5.78 -17.50
C VAL A 99 2.76 -4.77 -16.35
N PRO A 100 1.61 -4.23 -15.90
CA PRO A 100 1.58 -3.43 -14.68
C PRO A 100 1.91 -4.30 -13.46
N LEU A 101 2.58 -3.70 -12.45
CA LEU A 101 3.07 -4.43 -11.29
C LEU A 101 2.55 -3.81 -10.00
N CYS A 102 2.01 -4.66 -9.11
CA CYS A 102 1.62 -4.32 -7.76
C CYS A 102 2.74 -4.65 -6.77
N LEU A 103 3.26 -3.64 -6.08
CA LEU A 103 4.08 -3.82 -4.88
C LEU A 103 3.15 -4.18 -3.72
N MET A 104 3.47 -5.21 -2.94
CA MET A 104 2.62 -5.66 -1.84
C MET A 104 3.40 -5.69 -0.54
N PHE A 105 2.84 -5.08 0.50
CA PHE A 105 3.43 -5.00 1.83
C PHE A 105 2.48 -5.60 2.86
N HIS A 106 3.02 -6.37 3.80
CA HIS A 106 2.24 -7.06 4.84
C HIS A 106 2.13 -6.23 6.13
N ASP A 107 1.18 -6.63 6.96
CA ASP A 107 0.89 -5.99 8.23
C ASP A 107 1.78 -6.52 9.37
N ILE A 108 1.72 -5.84 10.54
CA ILE A 108 2.29 -6.35 11.80
C ILE A 108 1.68 -7.71 12.16
N ASP A 109 2.41 -8.49 12.92
CA ASP A 109 1.98 -9.81 13.41
C ASP A 109 1.49 -10.78 12.31
N ARG A 110 1.80 -10.47 11.04
CA ARG A 110 1.40 -11.28 9.87
C ARG A 110 2.55 -11.39 8.89
N PRO A 111 2.82 -12.60 8.39
CA PRO A 111 3.79 -12.77 7.32
C PRO A 111 3.25 -12.25 5.99
N VAL A 112 4.15 -12.13 5.01
CA VAL A 112 3.77 -11.89 3.62
C VAL A 112 2.67 -12.85 3.17
N ARG A 113 1.77 -12.37 2.34
CA ARG A 113 0.63 -13.17 1.88
C ARG A 113 1.07 -14.41 1.12
N GLY A 114 0.30 -15.49 1.31
CA GLY A 114 0.55 -16.75 0.60
C GLY A 114 0.46 -16.60 -0.91
N TRP A 115 1.21 -17.41 -1.63
CA TRP A 115 1.27 -17.42 -3.09
C TRP A 115 -0.10 -17.46 -3.77
N HIS A 116 -1.00 -18.31 -3.27
CA HIS A 116 -2.37 -18.48 -3.83
C HIS A 116 -3.19 -17.17 -3.74
N HIS A 117 -3.01 -16.39 -2.69
CA HIS A 117 -3.72 -15.13 -2.50
C HIS A 117 -3.27 -14.09 -3.53
N MET A 118 -1.96 -14.02 -3.81
CA MET A 118 -1.37 -13.10 -4.78
C MET A 118 -1.68 -13.53 -6.23
N THR A 119 -1.88 -14.83 -6.49
CA THR A 119 -2.16 -15.36 -7.83
C THR A 119 -3.40 -14.75 -8.50
N ARG A 120 -4.36 -14.27 -7.71
CA ARG A 120 -5.55 -13.58 -8.26
C ARG A 120 -5.19 -12.32 -9.04
N PHE A 121 -4.15 -11.59 -8.65
CA PHE A 121 -3.68 -10.42 -9.38
C PHE A 121 -3.09 -10.82 -10.74
N ALA A 122 -2.35 -11.94 -10.78
CA ALA A 122 -1.85 -12.48 -12.03
C ALA A 122 -2.98 -12.90 -12.98
N ALA A 123 -4.08 -13.47 -12.45
CA ALA A 123 -5.27 -13.79 -13.24
C ALA A 123 -5.95 -12.55 -13.86
N MET A 124 -5.78 -11.38 -13.24
CA MET A 124 -6.27 -10.08 -13.76
C MET A 124 -5.26 -9.36 -14.66
N GLY A 125 -4.08 -9.94 -14.90
CA GLY A 125 -3.07 -9.38 -15.76
C GLY A 125 -2.03 -8.49 -15.07
N TYR A 126 -1.96 -8.50 -13.73
CA TYR A 126 -0.95 -7.78 -12.94
C TYR A 126 0.18 -8.71 -12.51
N ALA A 127 1.41 -8.27 -12.56
CA ALA A 127 2.47 -8.88 -11.75
C ALA A 127 2.33 -8.41 -10.30
N VAL A 128 2.83 -9.21 -9.36
CA VAL A 128 2.93 -8.83 -7.94
C VAL A 128 4.36 -9.05 -7.48
N LEU A 129 4.94 -8.06 -6.85
CA LEU A 129 6.21 -8.17 -6.15
C LEU A 129 5.97 -7.82 -4.67
N ALA A 130 5.91 -8.83 -3.82
CA ALA A 130 5.65 -8.68 -2.40
C ALA A 130 6.97 -8.68 -1.62
N LEU A 131 7.12 -7.74 -0.68
CA LEU A 131 8.22 -7.77 0.29
C LEU A 131 8.01 -8.96 1.23
N ASP A 132 9.04 -9.80 1.39
CA ASP A 132 9.04 -10.99 2.25
C ASP A 132 10.08 -10.80 3.35
N ASP A 133 9.70 -10.05 4.37
CA ASP A 133 10.53 -9.72 5.51
C ASP A 133 9.97 -10.32 6.82
N GLU A 134 10.74 -10.16 7.89
CA GLU A 134 10.36 -10.65 9.20
C GLU A 134 9.12 -9.92 9.75
N THR A 135 8.26 -10.68 10.40
CA THR A 135 7.09 -10.13 11.10
C THR A 135 7.54 -9.37 12.34
N ILE A 136 7.02 -8.15 12.51
CA ILE A 136 7.21 -7.33 13.72
C ILE A 136 5.88 -7.11 14.43
N GLY A 137 5.96 -6.79 15.72
CA GLY A 137 4.79 -6.49 16.53
C GLY A 137 4.51 -4.98 16.66
N SER A 138 3.35 -4.63 17.21
CA SER A 138 2.97 -3.23 17.46
C SER A 138 3.93 -2.51 18.43
N SER A 139 4.61 -3.25 19.32
CA SER A 139 5.62 -2.70 20.24
C SER A 139 6.80 -2.06 19.51
N ASP A 140 7.11 -2.55 18.31
CA ASP A 140 8.25 -2.08 17.50
C ASP A 140 7.97 -0.76 16.78
N LEU A 141 6.70 -0.29 16.83
CA LEU A 141 6.22 0.92 16.17
C LEU A 141 5.82 2.06 17.14
N GLN A 142 6.20 1.97 18.42
CA GLN A 142 5.77 2.94 19.45
C GLN A 142 6.27 4.39 19.22
N GLN A 143 7.36 4.55 18.47
CA GLN A 143 7.90 5.87 18.11
C GLN A 143 7.31 6.43 16.81
N GLY A 144 6.23 5.84 16.32
CA GLY A 144 5.64 6.28 15.06
C GLY A 144 6.55 6.06 13.86
N ILE A 145 6.55 6.97 12.91
CA ILE A 145 7.37 6.89 11.69
C ILE A 145 8.88 6.96 11.93
N THR A 146 9.31 7.33 13.13
CA THR A 146 10.74 7.31 13.53
C THR A 146 11.13 6.00 14.22
N SER A 147 10.23 5.01 14.31
CA SER A 147 10.54 3.69 14.85
C SER A 147 11.59 3.00 13.98
N PRO A 148 12.68 2.44 14.56
CA PRO A 148 13.73 1.78 13.79
C PRO A 148 13.20 0.74 12.81
N ALA A 149 12.21 -0.05 13.24
CA ALA A 149 11.59 -1.06 12.41
C ALA A 149 10.85 -0.49 11.18
N PHE A 150 10.30 0.73 11.26
CA PHE A 150 9.69 1.40 10.11
C PHE A 150 10.74 2.05 9.21
N VAL A 151 11.72 2.74 9.82
CA VAL A 151 12.83 3.40 9.12
C VAL A 151 13.62 2.39 8.27
N GLU A 152 13.81 1.16 8.74
CA GLU A 152 14.47 0.10 8.00
C GLU A 152 13.65 -0.40 6.80
N ARG A 153 12.32 -0.51 6.93
CA ARG A 153 11.45 -1.09 5.90
C ARG A 153 11.15 -0.16 4.73
N VAL A 154 11.11 1.14 4.98
CA VAL A 154 10.82 2.11 3.91
C VAL A 154 11.87 2.06 2.79
N PRO A 155 13.18 2.06 3.05
CA PRO A 155 14.21 1.86 2.03
C PRO A 155 14.06 0.54 1.27
N TRP A 156 13.70 -0.55 1.95
CA TRP A 156 13.43 -1.84 1.29
C TRP A 156 12.26 -1.74 0.30
N GLY A 157 11.19 -1.07 0.71
CA GLY A 157 10.04 -0.81 -0.16
C GLY A 157 10.39 0.06 -1.37
N CYS A 158 11.17 1.11 -1.18
CA CYS A 158 11.66 1.97 -2.28
C CYS A 158 12.61 1.19 -3.21
N ALA A 159 13.50 0.37 -2.65
CA ALA A 159 14.37 -0.51 -3.43
C ALA A 159 13.57 -1.54 -4.24
N LEU A 160 12.50 -2.09 -3.64
CA LEU A 160 11.57 -2.99 -4.33
C LEU A 160 10.89 -2.31 -5.52
N ALA A 161 10.49 -1.02 -5.40
CA ALA A 161 9.96 -0.23 -6.50
C ALA A 161 11.00 -0.02 -7.61
N LYS A 162 12.27 0.23 -7.24
CA LYS A 162 13.39 0.34 -8.17
C LYS A 162 13.65 -0.99 -8.90
N VAL A 163 13.63 -2.11 -8.19
CA VAL A 163 13.73 -3.46 -8.76
C VAL A 163 12.57 -3.72 -9.73
N ALA A 164 11.33 -3.44 -9.33
CA ALA A 164 10.13 -3.66 -10.13
C ALA A 164 10.21 -2.97 -11.50
N ARG A 165 10.75 -1.74 -11.56
CA ARG A 165 10.92 -0.99 -12.82
C ARG A 165 11.98 -1.56 -13.77
N ASN A 166 12.88 -2.36 -13.23
CA ASN A 166 13.98 -2.97 -14.01
C ASN A 166 13.75 -4.45 -14.30
N LEU A 167 12.63 -5.03 -13.87
CA LEU A 167 12.27 -6.41 -14.22
C LEU A 167 11.80 -6.47 -15.66
N ASP A 168 12.28 -7.47 -16.39
CA ASP A 168 11.91 -7.70 -17.80
C ASP A 168 10.41 -7.92 -17.95
N GLY A 169 9.81 -7.22 -18.91
CA GLY A 169 8.39 -7.34 -19.23
C GLY A 169 7.46 -6.54 -18.32
N MET A 170 7.97 -5.83 -17.32
CA MET A 170 7.18 -4.96 -16.45
C MET A 170 7.06 -3.55 -17.02
N ASP A 171 5.94 -2.89 -16.75
CA ASP A 171 5.71 -1.50 -17.14
C ASP A 171 6.25 -0.57 -16.05
N PRO A 172 7.34 0.17 -16.29
CA PRO A 172 7.95 1.02 -15.29
C PRO A 172 7.08 2.21 -14.86
N ASP A 173 6.08 2.58 -15.66
CA ASP A 173 5.18 3.70 -15.40
C ASP A 173 3.85 3.24 -14.77
N ARG A 174 3.58 1.93 -14.76
CA ARG A 174 2.39 1.34 -14.15
C ARG A 174 2.74 0.48 -12.92
N ILE A 175 3.43 1.10 -11.96
CA ILE A 175 3.73 0.49 -10.66
C ILE A 175 2.69 0.99 -9.66
N PHE A 176 2.07 0.05 -8.95
CA PHE A 176 1.05 0.31 -7.91
C PHE A 176 1.55 -0.20 -6.57
N ALA A 177 1.00 0.29 -5.47
CA ALA A 177 1.27 -0.29 -4.15
C ALA A 177 -0.04 -0.67 -3.43
N TRP A 178 0.04 -1.75 -2.68
CA TRP A 178 -1.03 -2.24 -1.82
C TRP A 178 -0.47 -2.65 -0.46
N GLY A 179 -1.06 -2.15 0.63
CA GLY A 179 -0.66 -2.53 1.97
C GLY A 179 -1.75 -2.35 3.02
N GLU A 180 -1.70 -3.19 4.06
CA GLU A 180 -2.56 -3.15 5.24
C GLU A 180 -1.70 -2.85 6.47
N GLY A 181 -2.24 -2.10 7.42
CA GLY A 181 -1.55 -1.76 8.66
C GLY A 181 -0.16 -1.18 8.43
N LEU A 182 0.88 -1.83 8.94
CA LEU A 182 2.28 -1.48 8.66
C LEU A 182 2.57 -1.42 7.16
N GLY A 183 2.12 -2.42 6.42
CA GLY A 183 2.29 -2.44 4.96
C GLY A 183 1.59 -1.26 4.28
N GLY A 184 0.47 -0.79 4.83
CA GLY A 184 -0.20 0.44 4.38
C GLY A 184 0.67 1.68 4.59
N GLY A 185 1.34 1.77 5.74
CA GLY A 185 2.30 2.83 6.02
C GLY A 185 3.53 2.80 5.12
N VAL A 186 4.10 1.61 4.90
CA VAL A 186 5.23 1.43 3.96
C VAL A 186 4.80 1.81 2.54
N ALA A 187 3.62 1.37 2.08
CA ALA A 187 3.10 1.74 0.75
C ALA A 187 2.95 3.25 0.58
N LEU A 188 2.43 3.95 1.61
CA LEU A 188 2.33 5.42 1.61
C LEU A 188 3.72 6.07 1.54
N ALA A 189 4.65 5.62 2.40
CA ALA A 189 6.01 6.16 2.45
C ALA A 189 6.75 5.96 1.11
N VAL A 190 6.65 4.78 0.50
CA VAL A 190 7.19 4.50 -0.83
C VAL A 190 6.58 5.43 -1.87
N SER A 191 5.25 5.60 -1.85
CA SER A 191 4.56 6.51 -2.79
C SER A 191 4.98 7.98 -2.63
N ALA A 192 5.33 8.39 -1.40
CA ALA A 192 5.77 9.75 -1.09
C ALA A 192 7.24 10.02 -1.39
N LEU A 193 8.11 9.00 -1.24
CA LEU A 193 9.57 9.15 -1.26
C LEU A 193 10.21 8.63 -2.55
N ASP A 194 9.53 7.77 -3.31
CA ASP A 194 10.04 7.28 -4.58
C ASP A 194 10.14 8.42 -5.61
N GLU A 195 11.31 8.60 -6.21
CA GLU A 195 11.61 9.74 -7.10
C GLU A 195 10.65 9.85 -8.30
N ARG A 196 10.25 8.70 -8.86
CA ARG A 196 9.33 8.65 -10.00
C ARG A 196 7.86 8.68 -9.57
N GLY A 197 7.58 8.42 -8.28
CA GLY A 197 6.25 8.19 -7.76
C GLY A 197 5.64 6.86 -8.21
N LEU A 198 4.52 6.51 -7.63
CA LEU A 198 3.71 5.34 -8.02
C LEU A 198 2.47 5.82 -8.79
N ALA A 199 1.94 4.99 -9.69
CA ALA A 199 0.74 5.31 -10.45
C ALA A 199 -0.48 5.46 -9.54
N CYS A 200 -0.63 4.54 -8.58
CA CYS A 200 -1.62 4.65 -7.51
C CYS A 200 -1.22 3.80 -6.30
N THR A 201 -1.88 4.05 -5.17
CA THR A 201 -1.61 3.36 -3.90
C THR A 201 -2.92 3.05 -3.19
N ALA A 202 -3.07 1.83 -2.71
CA ALA A 202 -4.19 1.41 -1.88
C ALA A 202 -3.71 1.10 -0.45
N LEU A 203 -4.42 1.62 0.55
CA LEU A 203 -4.05 1.56 1.96
C LEU A 203 -5.23 1.09 2.81
N ALA A 204 -5.03 0.17 3.73
CA ALA A 204 -6.01 -0.14 4.77
C ALA A 204 -5.40 0.06 6.15
N ASN A 205 -6.04 0.85 7.00
CA ASN A 205 -5.65 1.08 8.39
C ASN A 205 -4.14 1.36 8.58
N PRO A 206 -3.53 2.32 7.85
CA PRO A 206 -2.08 2.48 7.80
C PRO A 206 -1.46 2.77 9.16
N LEU A 207 -0.29 2.17 9.42
CA LEU A 207 0.60 2.33 10.57
C LEU A 207 1.99 2.74 10.07
N PRO A 208 2.82 3.34 10.90
CA PRO A 208 2.59 3.84 12.27
C PRO A 208 1.98 5.24 12.31
N SER A 209 1.88 5.85 13.49
CA SER A 209 1.51 7.27 13.64
C SER A 209 2.57 8.21 13.04
N GLY A 210 2.17 9.41 12.62
CA GLY A 210 3.07 10.41 12.00
C GLY A 210 3.10 10.36 10.46
N LEU A 211 2.43 9.37 9.84
CA LEU A 211 2.37 9.21 8.37
C LEU A 211 1.75 10.44 7.66
N GLU A 212 0.93 11.22 8.36
CA GLU A 212 0.35 12.46 7.83
C GLU A 212 1.40 13.47 7.36
N THR A 213 2.62 13.40 7.91
CA THR A 213 3.77 14.23 7.46
C THR A 213 4.21 13.91 6.04
N LEU A 214 4.04 12.65 5.60
CA LEU A 214 4.40 12.21 4.25
C LEU A 214 3.25 12.39 3.25
N SER A 215 2.02 12.49 3.72
CA SER A 215 0.82 12.51 2.86
C SER A 215 0.84 13.58 1.76
N PRO A 216 1.27 14.84 1.98
CA PRO A 216 1.28 15.88 0.94
C PRO A 216 2.26 15.59 -0.22
N ARG A 217 3.17 14.65 -0.05
CA ARG A 217 4.19 14.30 -1.06
C ARG A 217 3.73 13.21 -2.02
N VAL A 218 2.65 12.53 -1.71
CA VAL A 218 2.09 11.45 -2.55
C VAL A 218 1.56 12.04 -3.85
N ARG A 219 2.02 11.53 -4.99
CA ARG A 219 1.70 12.08 -6.32
C ARG A 219 0.63 11.28 -7.06
N GLY A 220 0.63 9.97 -6.92
CA GLY A 220 -0.35 9.08 -7.55
C GLY A 220 -1.68 9.06 -6.80
N SER A 221 -2.74 8.55 -7.44
CA SER A 221 -4.06 8.43 -6.81
C SER A 221 -4.04 7.50 -5.60
N VAL A 222 -4.84 7.78 -4.57
CA VAL A 222 -4.90 6.99 -3.35
C VAL A 222 -6.32 6.48 -3.06
N LEU A 223 -6.43 5.17 -2.82
CA LEU A 223 -7.59 4.54 -2.21
C LEU A 223 -7.27 4.19 -0.77
N MET A 224 -8.04 4.69 0.19
CA MET A 224 -7.81 4.41 1.60
C MET A 224 -9.03 3.83 2.29
N GLY A 225 -8.85 2.74 3.04
CA GLY A 225 -9.83 2.13 3.93
C GLY A 225 -9.51 2.44 5.39
N THR A 226 -10.51 2.89 6.15
CA THR A 226 -10.38 3.17 7.59
C THR A 226 -11.40 2.40 8.40
N SER A 227 -10.95 1.67 9.41
CA SER A 227 -11.77 0.94 10.39
C SER A 227 -12.00 1.81 11.64
N LEU A 228 -13.25 2.16 11.95
CA LEU A 228 -13.53 3.07 13.09
C LEU A 228 -13.37 2.42 14.47
N MET A 229 -13.33 1.09 14.55
CA MET A 229 -13.13 0.35 15.81
C MET A 229 -11.68 -0.13 15.96
N ASP A 230 -10.77 0.35 15.12
CA ASP A 230 -9.37 -0.01 15.18
C ASP A 230 -8.71 0.59 16.44
N THR A 231 -8.09 -0.28 17.25
CA THR A 231 -7.39 0.09 18.47
C THR A 231 -5.87 -0.03 18.33
N VAL A 232 -5.38 -0.48 17.20
CA VAL A 232 -3.96 -0.61 16.86
C VAL A 232 -3.51 0.57 16.01
N SER A 233 -4.26 0.87 14.94
CA SER A 233 -4.10 2.09 14.17
C SER A 233 -5.24 3.06 14.52
N ASP A 234 -4.94 4.13 15.28
CA ASP A 234 -5.96 5.09 15.69
C ASP A 234 -6.69 5.69 14.47
N PRO A 235 -8.03 5.53 14.38
CA PRO A 235 -8.81 6.09 13.29
C PRO A 235 -8.59 7.60 13.07
N LYS A 236 -8.40 8.36 14.15
CA LYS A 236 -8.12 9.80 14.05
C LYS A 236 -6.82 10.07 13.31
N GLY A 237 -5.76 9.29 13.59
CA GLY A 237 -4.50 9.35 12.87
C GLY A 237 -4.67 8.95 11.39
N GLN A 238 -5.46 7.93 11.11
CA GLN A 238 -5.77 7.53 9.74
C GLN A 238 -6.48 8.66 8.96
N PHE A 239 -7.44 9.37 9.58
CA PHE A 239 -8.05 10.55 8.97
C PHE A 239 -7.05 11.69 8.73
N ALA A 240 -6.09 11.90 9.62
CA ALA A 240 -5.03 12.87 9.41
C ALA A 240 -4.21 12.55 8.15
N VAL A 241 -3.85 11.27 7.96
CA VAL A 241 -3.19 10.79 6.75
C VAL A 241 -4.02 11.10 5.50
N PHE A 242 -5.30 10.70 5.50
CA PHE A 242 -6.19 10.94 4.35
C PHE A 242 -6.39 12.42 4.06
N ASN A 243 -6.61 13.24 5.09
CA ASN A 243 -6.84 14.68 4.94
C ASN A 243 -5.58 15.44 4.50
N GLY A 244 -4.39 14.89 4.77
CA GLY A 244 -3.11 15.42 4.32
C GLY A 244 -2.78 15.16 2.85
N LEU A 245 -3.44 14.19 2.21
CA LEU A 245 -3.20 13.90 0.79
C LEU A 245 -3.64 15.07 -0.10
N GLU A 246 -2.83 15.45 -1.07
CA GLU A 246 -3.10 16.52 -2.05
C GLU A 246 -3.40 15.99 -3.47
N CYS A 247 -3.27 14.67 -3.66
CA CYS A 247 -3.58 13.97 -4.91
C CYS A 247 -5.06 13.56 -5.00
N ASP A 248 -5.45 12.96 -6.14
CA ASP A 248 -6.74 12.30 -6.26
C ASP A 248 -6.86 11.19 -5.24
N ARG A 249 -7.97 11.19 -4.47
CA ARG A 249 -8.11 10.28 -3.34
C ARG A 249 -9.55 9.85 -3.13
N ARG A 250 -9.73 8.61 -2.69
CA ARG A 250 -11.00 8.02 -2.31
C ARG A 250 -10.89 7.40 -0.93
N HIS A 251 -11.84 7.70 -0.03
CA HIS A 251 -11.90 7.17 1.33
C HIS A 251 -13.10 6.24 1.49
N ILE A 252 -12.86 5.04 2.04
CA ILE A 252 -13.92 4.10 2.41
C ILE A 252 -13.84 3.86 3.90
N ILE A 253 -14.96 4.09 4.60
CA ILE A 253 -15.02 4.02 6.05
C ILE A 253 -15.79 2.78 6.47
N TYR A 254 -15.16 1.94 7.28
CA TYR A 254 -15.69 0.69 7.82
C TYR A 254 -16.02 0.86 9.30
N ALA A 255 -17.27 1.22 9.61
CA ALA A 255 -17.70 1.64 10.94
C ALA A 255 -17.59 0.55 12.02
N LYS A 256 -17.67 -0.73 11.66
CA LYS A 256 -17.71 -1.86 12.61
C LYS A 256 -16.48 -2.76 12.61
N TYR A 257 -15.47 -2.45 11.80
CA TYR A 257 -14.23 -3.23 11.74
C TYR A 257 -13.20 -2.68 12.72
N ALA A 258 -12.41 -3.58 13.29
CA ALA A 258 -11.23 -3.30 14.09
C ALA A 258 -9.96 -3.38 13.24
N HIS A 259 -8.79 -3.71 13.85
CA HIS A 259 -7.55 -3.94 13.12
C HIS A 259 -7.54 -5.34 12.49
N GLU A 260 -8.33 -5.50 11.47
CA GLU A 260 -8.52 -6.78 10.80
C GLU A 260 -8.53 -6.63 9.28
N ARG A 261 -8.34 -7.75 8.58
CA ARG A 261 -8.42 -7.77 7.13
C ARG A 261 -9.86 -7.54 6.68
N ILE A 262 -10.05 -6.60 5.76
CA ILE A 262 -11.36 -6.24 5.23
C ILE A 262 -11.48 -6.80 3.81
N ASN A 263 -12.07 -7.99 3.66
CA ASN A 263 -12.22 -8.63 2.35
C ASN A 263 -13.00 -7.77 1.34
N ALA A 264 -13.98 -6.99 1.80
CA ALA A 264 -14.72 -6.07 0.93
C ALA A 264 -13.82 -4.97 0.36
N PHE A 265 -12.86 -4.46 1.15
CA PHE A 265 -11.90 -3.47 0.67
C PHE A 265 -10.97 -4.02 -0.40
N GLU A 266 -10.62 -5.30 -0.35
CA GLU A 266 -9.80 -5.92 -1.38
C GLU A 266 -10.47 -5.90 -2.78
N ASN A 267 -11.81 -5.97 -2.84
CA ASN A 267 -12.52 -5.81 -4.11
C ASN A 267 -12.41 -4.36 -4.63
N GLU A 268 -12.53 -3.39 -3.72
CA GLU A 268 -12.36 -1.97 -4.07
C GLU A 268 -10.93 -1.66 -4.57
N VAL A 269 -9.91 -2.35 -4.00
CA VAL A 269 -8.52 -2.25 -4.45
C VAL A 269 -8.38 -2.74 -5.89
N VAL A 270 -9.00 -3.87 -6.21
CA VAL A 270 -8.98 -4.43 -7.57
C VAL A 270 -9.65 -3.48 -8.56
N ASP A 271 -10.82 -2.96 -8.21
CA ASP A 271 -11.55 -2.02 -9.06
C ASP A 271 -10.77 -0.71 -9.25
N PHE A 272 -10.15 -0.22 -8.20
CA PHE A 272 -9.33 0.99 -8.24
C PHE A 272 -8.11 0.83 -9.15
N PHE A 273 -7.40 -0.30 -9.05
CA PHE A 273 -6.26 -0.58 -9.94
C PHE A 273 -6.72 -0.72 -11.39
N ASN A 274 -7.83 -1.42 -11.64
CA ASN A 274 -8.38 -1.57 -12.99
C ASN A 274 -8.77 -0.21 -13.59
N GLN A 275 -9.43 0.66 -12.82
CA GLN A 275 -9.80 2.00 -13.29
C GLN A 275 -8.56 2.83 -13.65
N THR A 276 -7.52 2.79 -12.82
CA THR A 276 -6.27 3.49 -13.10
C THR A 276 -5.58 2.93 -14.33
N PHE A 277 -5.55 1.61 -14.48
CA PHE A 277 -4.96 0.93 -15.63
C PHE A 277 -5.67 1.29 -16.94
N TYR A 278 -6.99 1.24 -16.98
CA TYR A 278 -7.77 1.57 -18.18
C TYR A 278 -7.76 3.06 -18.49
N SER A 279 -7.72 3.93 -17.49
CA SER A 279 -7.60 5.38 -17.71
C SER A 279 -6.26 5.74 -18.39
N CYS A 280 -5.16 5.10 -18.01
CA CYS A 280 -3.86 5.29 -18.66
C CYS A 280 -3.80 4.72 -20.08
N SER A 281 -4.64 3.71 -20.42
CA SER A 281 -4.65 3.08 -21.75
C SER A 281 -5.46 3.86 -22.80
N LEU A 282 -6.29 4.84 -22.37
CA LEU A 282 -7.14 5.66 -23.23
C LEU A 282 -6.60 7.08 -23.47
N ALA A 283 -5.50 7.45 -22.85
CA ALA A 283 -4.79 8.72 -23.03
C ALA A 283 -3.59 8.57 -23.97
#